data_c0ef25e826aef0178dc2ed32791928b1
#
_entry.id   c0ef25e826aef0178dc2ed32791928b1
#
_cell.length_a   1.000
_cell.length_b   1.000
_cell.length_c   1.000
_cell.angle_alpha   90.00
_cell.angle_beta   90.00
_cell.angle_gamma   90.00
#
_symmetry.space_group_name_H-M   'P 1'
#
loop_
_entity.id
_entity.type
_entity.pdbx_description
1 polymer ?
#
loop_
_entity_poly.entity_id
_entity_poly.type
_entity_poly.pdbx_seq_one_letter_code
_entity_poly.pdbx_strand_id
1 'polypeptide(L)'
;MRKVSGIIAAAALVASVALTGPAANAAETITGSGSSYMNAIQQTCSAAYTTDKVTYTSKGSGTGKSEFAKGATEFGGTDSLYAEGTEPANFTYVPLVGGPIGVLINVPGLSTINLTPKLVSDIFTGKITKWNDPAIQKDNPGLVMPARTVVPVVRSD
;
A
#
# COMPACT_ATOMS: atom_id res chain seq x y z
N MET A 1 42.23 -80.46 21.28
CA MET A 1 41.48 -80.58 20.02
C MET A 1 40.43 -79.45 19.91
N ARG A 2 40.34 -78.85 18.79
CA ARG A 2 39.45 -77.83 18.24
C ARG A 2 40.03 -76.43 18.22
N LYS A 3 40.49 -76.09 17.07
CA LYS A 3 40.88 -74.79 16.61
C LYS A 3 39.58 -73.94 16.40
N VAL A 4 39.59 -72.76 16.92
CA VAL A 4 38.54 -71.78 16.58
C VAL A 4 39.19 -70.65 15.76
N SER A 5 38.88 -70.63 14.51
CA SER A 5 39.32 -69.61 13.57
C SER A 5 38.55 -68.25 13.85
N GLY A 6 39.32 -67.23 14.16
CA GLY A 6 38.80 -65.90 14.30
C GLY A 6 38.57 -65.24 12.92
N ILE A 7 37.38 -64.82 12.64
CA ILE A 7 37.04 -64.01 11.48
C ILE A 7 37.25 -62.57 11.86
N ILE A 8 38.23 -61.94 11.24
CA ILE A 8 38.41 -60.44 11.34
C ILE A 8 37.42 -59.79 10.37
N ALA A 9 36.41 -59.21 10.92
CA ALA A 9 35.46 -58.31 10.13
C ALA A 9 36.12 -56.96 10.02
N ALA A 10 36.61 -56.61 8.83
CA ALA A 10 37.03 -55.25 8.49
C ALA A 10 35.79 -54.36 8.28
N ALA A 11 35.48 -53.50 9.22
CA ALA A 11 34.47 -52.50 9.08
C ALA A 11 35.00 -51.37 8.20
N ALA A 12 34.54 -51.29 6.95
CA ALA A 12 34.78 -50.15 6.07
C ALA A 12 33.95 -48.97 6.55
N LEU A 13 34.59 -48.01 7.19
CA LEU A 13 34.00 -46.69 7.45
C LEU A 13 33.88 -45.94 6.09
N VAL A 14 32.70 -45.93 5.51
CA VAL A 14 32.37 -45.00 4.42
C VAL A 14 32.17 -43.65 5.05
N ALA A 15 33.17 -42.78 4.99
CA ALA A 15 33.05 -41.40 5.32
C ALA A 15 32.17 -40.71 4.21
N SER A 16 30.90 -40.55 4.49
CA SER A 16 30.00 -39.69 3.69
C SER A 16 30.43 -38.25 3.88
N VAL A 17 31.25 -37.74 2.96
CA VAL A 17 31.49 -36.33 2.82
C VAL A 17 30.16 -35.69 2.37
N ALA A 18 29.40 -35.17 3.32
CA ALA A 18 28.29 -34.31 3.00
C ALA A 18 28.84 -33.07 2.27
N LEU A 19 28.65 -32.99 0.95
CA LEU A 19 28.85 -31.79 0.22
C LEU A 19 27.82 -30.77 0.74
N THR A 20 28.20 -29.99 1.73
CA THR A 20 27.51 -28.76 2.08
C THR A 20 27.82 -27.74 0.99
N GLY A 21 27.18 -27.89 -0.17
CA GLY A 21 27.09 -26.81 -1.12
C GLY A 21 26.40 -25.60 -0.40
N PRO A 22 26.70 -24.34 -0.81
CA PRO A 22 25.99 -23.22 -0.27
C PRO A 22 24.49 -23.51 -0.44
N ALA A 23 23.74 -23.53 0.67
CA ALA A 23 22.29 -23.65 0.60
C ALA A 23 21.80 -22.54 -0.32
N ALA A 24 21.30 -22.89 -1.49
CA ALA A 24 20.61 -21.93 -2.32
C ALA A 24 19.46 -21.41 -1.43
N ASN A 25 19.55 -20.15 -1.01
CA ASN A 25 18.47 -19.52 -0.28
C ASN A 25 17.22 -19.66 -1.15
N ALA A 26 16.26 -20.45 -0.69
CA ALA A 26 14.98 -20.52 -1.36
C ALA A 26 14.42 -19.11 -1.38
N ALA A 27 14.00 -18.62 -2.54
CA ALA A 27 13.40 -17.30 -2.68
C ALA A 27 12.24 -17.19 -1.67
N GLU A 28 12.30 -16.22 -0.79
CA GLU A 28 11.25 -15.96 0.17
C GLU A 28 10.04 -15.31 -0.52
N THR A 29 8.87 -15.48 0.06
CA THR A 29 7.68 -14.76 -0.40
C THR A 29 7.42 -13.63 0.57
N ILE A 30 7.55 -12.40 0.09
CA ILE A 30 7.27 -11.16 0.82
C ILE A 30 5.87 -10.71 0.43
N THR A 31 4.97 -10.60 1.38
CA THR A 31 3.58 -10.23 1.13
C THR A 31 3.29 -8.83 1.63
N GLY A 32 2.54 -8.07 0.85
CA GLY A 32 2.07 -6.74 1.22
C GLY A 32 0.63 -6.50 0.83
N SER A 33 0.00 -5.54 1.49
CA SER A 33 -1.35 -5.10 1.14
C SER A 33 -1.56 -3.62 1.43
N GLY A 34 -2.60 -3.03 0.88
CA GLY A 34 -2.99 -1.68 1.24
C GLY A 34 -3.40 -0.79 0.09
N SER A 35 -2.87 0.43 0.06
CA SER A 35 -3.27 1.49 -0.85
C SER A 35 -3.44 1.03 -2.29
N SER A 36 -4.60 1.34 -2.86
CA SER A 36 -4.85 1.12 -4.29
C SER A 36 -4.15 2.15 -5.17
N TYR A 37 -3.77 3.30 -4.61
CA TYR A 37 -3.05 4.35 -5.33
C TYR A 37 -1.66 3.89 -5.77
N MET A 38 -0.92 3.22 -4.89
CA MET A 38 0.42 2.72 -5.21
C MET A 38 0.42 1.38 -5.97
N ASN A 39 -0.74 0.74 -6.19
CA ASN A 39 -0.80 -0.62 -6.74
C ASN A 39 -0.05 -0.78 -8.08
N ALA A 40 -0.23 0.15 -9.02
CA ALA A 40 0.38 0.05 -10.34
C ALA A 40 1.91 0.08 -10.27
N ILE A 41 2.48 1.00 -9.50
CA ILE A 41 3.94 1.08 -9.33
C ILE A 41 4.48 -0.12 -8.56
N GLN A 42 3.76 -0.56 -7.52
CA GLN A 42 4.16 -1.72 -6.72
C GLN A 42 4.20 -3.00 -7.57
N GLN A 43 3.21 -3.24 -8.43
CA GLN A 43 3.21 -4.38 -9.35
C GLN A 43 4.42 -4.32 -10.31
N THR A 44 4.72 -3.15 -10.83
CA THR A 44 5.88 -2.95 -11.74
C THR A 44 7.20 -3.24 -11.01
N CYS A 45 7.37 -2.70 -9.80
CA CYS A 45 8.57 -2.93 -8.99
C CYS A 45 8.69 -4.40 -8.57
N SER A 46 7.60 -5.04 -8.16
CA SER A 46 7.61 -6.46 -7.79
C SER A 46 7.98 -7.36 -8.97
N ALA A 47 7.52 -7.03 -10.17
CA ALA A 47 7.87 -7.79 -11.38
C ALA A 47 9.35 -7.62 -11.78
N ALA A 48 9.96 -6.49 -11.47
CA ALA A 48 11.37 -6.22 -11.74
C ALA A 48 12.33 -6.78 -10.67
N TYR A 49 11.82 -7.07 -9.47
CA TYR A 49 12.60 -7.63 -8.37
C TYR A 49 12.63 -9.16 -8.47
N THR A 50 13.83 -9.73 -8.63
CA THR A 50 14.00 -11.15 -8.97
C THR A 50 14.66 -11.98 -7.86
N THR A 51 15.07 -11.35 -6.75
CA THR A 51 15.72 -12.05 -5.64
C THR A 51 14.72 -12.87 -4.84
N ASP A 52 13.58 -12.26 -4.52
CA ASP A 52 12.50 -12.91 -3.78
C ASP A 52 11.17 -12.67 -4.50
N LYS A 53 10.15 -13.45 -4.15
CA LYS A 53 8.81 -13.26 -4.67
C LYS A 53 8.07 -12.21 -3.87
N VAL A 54 7.87 -11.01 -4.43
CA VAL A 54 7.07 -9.96 -3.81
C VAL A 54 5.64 -9.99 -4.35
N THR A 55 4.67 -10.04 -3.45
CA THR A 55 3.24 -9.97 -3.78
C THR A 55 2.59 -8.79 -3.07
N TYR A 56 1.68 -8.12 -3.77
CA TYR A 56 0.93 -7.00 -3.21
C TYR A 56 -0.55 -7.10 -3.56
N THR A 57 -1.41 -6.92 -2.56
CA THR A 57 -2.87 -6.94 -2.75
C THR A 57 -3.46 -5.56 -2.45
N SER A 58 -4.09 -4.97 -3.46
CA SER A 58 -4.77 -3.69 -3.35
C SER A 58 -6.08 -3.83 -2.56
N LYS A 59 -6.12 -3.35 -1.32
CA LYS A 59 -7.27 -3.46 -0.39
C LYS A 59 -7.67 -2.13 0.25
N GLY A 60 -7.00 -1.02 -0.12
CA GLY A 60 -7.13 0.27 0.54
C GLY A 60 -6.18 0.45 1.74
N SER A 61 -5.82 1.71 2.02
CA SER A 61 -4.83 2.08 3.03
C SER A 61 -5.21 1.63 4.44
N GLY A 62 -6.50 1.71 4.80
CA GLY A 62 -6.99 1.30 6.11
C GLY A 62 -6.77 -0.18 6.37
N THR A 63 -7.10 -1.03 5.40
CA THR A 63 -6.89 -2.49 5.48
C THR A 63 -5.40 -2.82 5.53
N GLY A 64 -4.58 -2.18 4.67
CA GLY A 64 -3.13 -2.38 4.68
C GLY A 64 -2.49 -2.07 6.02
N LYS A 65 -2.83 -0.93 6.63
CA LYS A 65 -2.39 -0.58 7.98
C LYS A 65 -2.79 -1.62 9.01
N SER A 66 -4.04 -2.09 8.97
CA SER A 66 -4.55 -3.09 9.92
C SER A 66 -3.86 -4.45 9.76
N GLU A 67 -3.66 -4.93 8.53
CA GLU A 67 -2.99 -6.22 8.26
C GLU A 67 -1.52 -6.17 8.67
N PHE A 68 -0.81 -5.08 8.35
CA PHE A 68 0.58 -4.88 8.77
C PHE A 68 0.71 -4.82 10.31
N ALA A 69 -0.14 -4.05 10.98
CA ALA A 69 -0.10 -3.94 12.45
C ALA A 69 -0.36 -5.28 13.17
N LYS A 70 -1.09 -6.21 12.53
CA LYS A 70 -1.34 -7.56 13.03
C LYS A 70 -0.26 -8.57 12.63
N GLY A 71 0.75 -8.18 11.87
CA GLY A 71 1.77 -9.08 11.33
C GLY A 71 1.23 -10.05 10.28
N ALA A 72 0.11 -9.73 9.63
CA ALA A 72 -0.45 -10.56 8.55
C ALA A 72 0.25 -10.32 7.20
N THR A 73 1.00 -9.23 7.09
CA THR A 73 1.82 -8.88 5.93
C THR A 73 3.15 -8.28 6.40
N GLU A 74 4.22 -8.48 5.61
CA GLU A 74 5.56 -7.98 5.90
C GLU A 74 5.69 -6.48 5.62
N PHE A 75 4.83 -5.94 4.73
CA PHE A 75 4.75 -4.50 4.49
C PHE A 75 3.31 -4.04 4.20
N GLY A 76 3.04 -2.77 4.47
CA GLY A 76 1.75 -2.14 4.22
C GLY A 76 1.89 -0.92 3.32
N GLY A 77 1.02 -0.78 2.32
CA GLY A 77 0.90 0.42 1.51
C GLY A 77 -0.14 1.37 2.10
N THR A 78 0.21 2.65 2.27
CA THR A 78 -0.74 3.62 2.80
C THR A 78 -0.53 5.02 2.23
N ASP A 79 -1.63 5.73 2.01
CA ASP A 79 -1.67 7.15 1.61
C ASP A 79 -1.83 8.07 2.83
N SER A 80 -1.98 7.49 4.02
CA SER A 80 -2.17 8.23 5.26
C SER A 80 -1.37 7.63 6.41
N LEU A 81 -0.89 8.45 7.30
CA LEU A 81 -0.21 8.01 8.51
C LEU A 81 -1.19 7.25 9.44
N TYR A 82 -0.67 6.48 10.39
CA TYR A 82 -1.44 6.04 11.53
C TYR A 82 -1.92 7.26 12.33
N ALA A 83 -3.01 7.14 13.05
CA ALA A 83 -3.36 8.13 14.05
C ALA A 83 -2.32 8.10 15.20
N GLU A 84 -2.01 9.25 15.75
CA GLU A 84 -1.04 9.37 16.83
C GLU A 84 -1.35 8.38 17.99
N GLY A 85 -0.35 7.63 18.39
CA GLY A 85 -0.46 6.62 19.44
C GLY A 85 -1.10 5.29 19.03
N THR A 86 -1.38 5.09 17.72
CA THR A 86 -1.92 3.83 17.20
C THR A 86 -0.92 3.09 16.30
N GLU A 87 0.29 3.57 16.23
CA GLU A 87 1.35 3.02 15.42
C GLU A 87 1.80 1.65 15.97
N PRO A 88 2.07 0.67 15.11
CA PRO A 88 2.66 -0.59 15.55
C PRO A 88 4.09 -0.36 16.05
N ALA A 89 4.55 -1.21 16.97
CA ALA A 89 5.94 -1.17 17.42
C ALA A 89 6.91 -1.58 16.29
N ASN A 90 8.11 -1.00 16.32
CA ASN A 90 9.22 -1.38 15.42
C ASN A 90 8.91 -1.32 13.91
N PHE A 91 8.28 -0.24 13.46
CA PHE A 91 8.04 0.00 12.05
C PHE A 91 8.73 1.29 11.58
N THR A 92 8.80 1.48 10.28
CA THR A 92 9.26 2.73 9.67
C THR A 92 8.44 3.05 8.44
N TYR A 93 8.23 4.34 8.17
CA TYR A 93 7.66 4.79 6.92
C TYR A 93 8.76 4.97 5.86
N VAL A 94 8.50 4.44 4.67
CA VAL A 94 9.34 4.64 3.49
C VAL A 94 8.50 5.36 2.44
N PRO A 95 8.80 6.62 2.09
CA PRO A 95 8.13 7.30 0.98
C PRO A 95 8.42 6.57 -0.33
N LEU A 96 7.37 6.18 -1.05
CA LEU A 96 7.49 5.41 -2.28
C LEU A 96 7.09 6.22 -3.52
N VAL A 97 5.94 6.88 -3.46
CA VAL A 97 5.34 7.59 -4.59
C VAL A 97 4.54 8.79 -4.12
N GLY A 98 4.53 9.84 -4.91
CA GLY A 98 3.69 11.01 -4.71
C GLY A 98 2.96 11.38 -5.99
N GLY A 99 1.81 12.01 -5.86
CA GLY A 99 1.06 12.50 -6.99
C GLY A 99 0.08 13.61 -6.60
N PRO A 100 -0.40 14.38 -7.57
CA PRO A 100 -1.37 15.43 -7.32
C PRO A 100 -2.73 14.86 -6.94
N ILE A 101 -3.45 15.60 -6.09
CA ILE A 101 -4.86 15.36 -5.82
C ILE A 101 -5.66 16.40 -6.57
N GLY A 102 -6.55 15.96 -7.45
CA GLY A 102 -7.47 16.83 -8.18
C GLY A 102 -8.88 16.72 -7.62
N VAL A 103 -9.62 17.83 -7.61
CA VAL A 103 -11.04 17.85 -7.28
C VAL A 103 -11.82 17.76 -8.59
N LEU A 104 -12.55 16.68 -8.77
CA LEU A 104 -13.45 16.50 -9.91
C LEU A 104 -14.79 17.18 -9.62
N ILE A 105 -15.32 17.90 -10.60
CA ILE A 105 -16.63 18.52 -10.51
C ILE A 105 -17.57 17.97 -11.60
N ASN A 106 -18.83 17.85 -11.26
CA ASN A 106 -19.90 17.52 -12.21
C ASN A 106 -21.06 18.52 -12.03
N VAL A 107 -20.92 19.68 -12.65
CA VAL A 107 -21.93 20.74 -12.59
C VAL A 107 -22.40 21.05 -14.01
N PRO A 108 -23.67 20.79 -14.36
CA PRO A 108 -24.17 21.04 -15.68
C PRO A 108 -23.95 22.49 -16.12
N GLY A 109 -23.42 22.68 -17.32
CA GLY A 109 -23.11 24.00 -17.88
C GLY A 109 -21.79 24.62 -17.45
N LEU A 110 -21.01 23.93 -16.60
CA LEU A 110 -19.66 24.36 -16.19
C LEU A 110 -18.63 23.30 -16.58
N SER A 111 -17.62 23.72 -17.33
CA SER A 111 -16.46 22.88 -17.67
C SER A 111 -15.28 23.11 -16.74
N THR A 112 -15.19 24.30 -16.17
CA THR A 112 -14.12 24.70 -15.24
C THR A 112 -14.69 25.59 -14.16
N ILE A 113 -14.06 25.56 -12.99
CA ILE A 113 -14.37 26.41 -11.84
C ILE A 113 -13.08 26.67 -11.05
N ASN A 114 -12.91 27.88 -10.58
CA ASN A 114 -11.83 28.24 -9.68
C ASN A 114 -12.28 28.00 -8.22
N LEU A 115 -11.56 27.15 -7.52
CA LEU A 115 -11.76 26.87 -6.11
C LEU A 115 -10.46 27.09 -5.35
N THR A 116 -10.43 28.05 -4.45
CA THR A 116 -9.31 28.21 -3.53
C THR A 116 -9.27 27.06 -2.53
N PRO A 117 -8.12 26.77 -1.89
CA PRO A 117 -8.04 25.74 -0.85
C PRO A 117 -9.06 25.94 0.27
N LYS A 118 -9.37 27.19 0.61
CA LYS A 118 -10.42 27.53 1.58
C LYS A 118 -11.82 27.12 1.10
N LEU A 119 -12.16 27.40 -0.15
CA LEU A 119 -13.46 27.00 -0.71
C LEU A 119 -13.60 25.48 -0.76
N VAL A 120 -12.54 24.76 -1.16
CA VAL A 120 -12.52 23.30 -1.11
C VAL A 120 -12.78 22.80 0.31
N SER A 121 -12.08 23.34 1.30
CA SER A 121 -12.29 22.98 2.71
C SER A 121 -13.72 23.27 3.16
N ASP A 122 -14.26 24.44 2.84
CA ASP A 122 -15.61 24.85 3.26
C ASP A 122 -16.71 23.97 2.59
N ILE A 123 -16.48 23.52 1.37
CA ILE A 123 -17.35 22.56 0.67
C ILE A 123 -17.31 21.18 1.38
N PHE A 124 -16.13 20.61 1.57
CA PHE A 124 -16.00 19.27 2.16
C PHE A 124 -16.37 19.22 3.65
N THR A 125 -16.33 20.35 4.36
CA THR A 125 -16.82 20.47 5.75
C THR A 125 -18.30 20.84 5.85
N GLY A 126 -19.00 21.01 4.72
CA GLY A 126 -20.44 21.33 4.70
C GLY A 126 -20.80 22.76 5.05
N LYS A 127 -19.85 23.68 5.11
CA LYS A 127 -20.11 25.10 5.30
C LYS A 127 -20.71 25.72 4.05
N ILE A 128 -20.25 25.31 2.87
CA ILE A 128 -20.81 25.66 1.57
C ILE A 128 -21.61 24.48 1.07
N THR A 129 -22.91 24.67 0.88
CA THR A 129 -23.85 23.61 0.50
C THR A 129 -24.48 23.81 -0.87
N LYS A 130 -24.24 24.95 -1.52
CA LYS A 130 -24.78 25.26 -2.85
C LYS A 130 -23.69 25.80 -3.76
N TRP A 131 -23.78 25.48 -5.06
CA TRP A 131 -22.83 25.98 -6.05
C TRP A 131 -22.91 27.50 -6.26
N ASN A 132 -24.08 28.12 -6.10
CA ASN A 132 -24.26 29.57 -6.20
C ASN A 132 -23.93 30.32 -4.91
N ASP A 133 -23.15 29.74 -4.00
CA ASP A 133 -22.68 30.47 -2.82
C ASP A 133 -21.88 31.71 -3.22
N PRO A 134 -22.09 32.84 -2.56
CA PRO A 134 -21.38 34.08 -2.87
C PRO A 134 -19.87 34.00 -2.84
N ALA A 135 -19.32 33.12 -1.98
CA ALA A 135 -17.88 32.91 -1.91
C ALA A 135 -17.34 32.22 -3.17
N ILE A 136 -18.07 31.23 -3.72
CA ILE A 136 -17.71 30.57 -4.98
C ILE A 136 -17.87 31.58 -6.13
N GLN A 137 -18.98 32.31 -6.16
CA GLN A 137 -19.25 33.27 -7.22
C GLN A 137 -18.19 34.40 -7.30
N LYS A 138 -17.68 34.84 -6.15
CA LYS A 138 -16.61 35.84 -6.06
C LYS A 138 -15.34 35.43 -6.80
N ASP A 139 -14.93 34.17 -6.66
CA ASP A 139 -13.71 33.65 -7.26
C ASP A 139 -13.91 33.17 -8.71
N ASN A 140 -15.18 33.29 -9.20
CA ASN A 140 -15.58 32.90 -10.56
C ASN A 140 -16.41 34.03 -11.24
N PRO A 141 -15.86 35.22 -11.40
CA PRO A 141 -16.58 36.31 -12.05
C PRO A 141 -16.92 35.94 -13.51
N GLY A 142 -18.15 36.21 -13.91
CA GLY A 142 -18.65 35.92 -15.26
C GLY A 142 -19.24 34.52 -15.45
N LEU A 143 -19.09 33.60 -14.49
CA LEU A 143 -19.78 32.32 -14.51
C LEU A 143 -21.13 32.41 -13.80
N VAL A 144 -22.16 31.82 -14.42
CA VAL A 144 -23.48 31.70 -13.79
C VAL A 144 -23.52 30.40 -13.00
N MET A 145 -23.40 30.50 -11.69
CA MET A 145 -23.44 29.34 -10.82
C MET A 145 -24.88 28.85 -10.58
N PRO A 146 -25.18 27.56 -10.80
CA PRO A 146 -26.53 27.06 -10.58
C PRO A 146 -26.90 27.00 -9.09
N ALA A 147 -28.14 27.24 -8.75
CA ALA A 147 -28.68 27.11 -7.40
C ALA A 147 -28.89 25.63 -7.01
N ARG A 148 -27.86 24.79 -7.21
CA ARG A 148 -27.89 23.37 -6.92
C ARG A 148 -27.11 23.06 -5.64
N THR A 149 -27.56 22.03 -4.93
CA THR A 149 -26.85 21.51 -3.79
C THR A 149 -25.51 20.90 -4.22
N VAL A 150 -24.47 21.19 -3.47
CA VAL A 150 -23.17 20.50 -3.58
C VAL A 150 -23.28 19.16 -2.86
N VAL A 151 -22.87 18.10 -3.51
CA VAL A 151 -22.79 16.76 -2.93
C VAL A 151 -21.31 16.34 -2.93
N PRO A 152 -20.59 16.52 -1.82
CA PRO A 152 -19.21 16.05 -1.70
C PRO A 152 -19.17 14.52 -1.77
N VAL A 153 -18.26 13.99 -2.57
CA VAL A 153 -18.00 12.54 -2.67
C VAL A 153 -16.59 12.27 -2.19
N VAL A 154 -16.47 11.40 -1.22
CA VAL A 154 -15.19 11.00 -0.62
C VAL A 154 -15.07 9.49 -0.59
N ARG A 155 -13.85 9.01 -0.48
CA ARG A 155 -13.59 7.57 -0.27
C ARG A 155 -13.90 7.20 1.18
N SER A 156 -14.25 5.95 1.40
CA SER A 156 -14.59 5.38 2.72
C SER A 156 -13.46 4.52 3.32
N ASP A 157 -12.33 4.36 2.62
CA ASP A 157 -11.20 3.50 3.01
C ASP A 157 -9.95 4.27 3.47
#